data_b4f517c44635d8e5670ac4371e04268c
#
_entry.id   b4f517c44635d8e5670ac4371e04268c
#
_cell.length_a   1.000
_cell.length_b   1.000
_cell.length_c   1.000
_cell.angle_alpha   90.00
_cell.angle_beta   90.00
_cell.angle_gamma   90.00
#
_symmetry.space_group_name_H-M   'P 1'
#
loop_
_entity.id
_entity.type
_entity.pdbx_description
1 polymer ?
#
loop_
_entity_poly.entity_id
_entity_poly.type
_entity_poly.pdbx_seq_one_letter_code
_entity_poly.pdbx_strand_id
1 'polypeptide(L)'
;MVLLYDLVSVHERIATNKKIVSIVDDEIDITVLFENAICADITGISVVSFNDPGIALEHFSKNKHAYALVISDMRMPNMGGLALLNKVKELNPKVRTMLVSAYDFHNNPIFEKYLQQGIIESFTEKPIRINRLCQKVRDRKGEEKSN
;
A
#
# COMPACT_ATOMS: atom_id res chain seq x y z
N MET A 1 -35.25 -4.69 -5.41
CA MET A 1 -34.16 -5.22 -4.57
C MET A 1 -33.11 -6.02 -5.34
N VAL A 2 -33.54 -6.95 -6.16
CA VAL A 2 -32.63 -7.71 -7.02
C VAL A 2 -31.89 -6.78 -7.99
N LEU A 3 -32.57 -5.79 -8.53
CA LEU A 3 -32.02 -4.85 -9.49
C LEU A 3 -30.90 -3.99 -8.86
N LEU A 4 -31.09 -3.55 -7.61
CA LEU A 4 -30.08 -2.78 -6.89
C LEU A 4 -28.84 -3.63 -6.61
N TYR A 5 -29.05 -4.88 -6.26
CA TYR A 5 -27.98 -5.83 -6.02
C TYR A 5 -27.16 -6.07 -7.29
N ASP A 6 -27.84 -6.23 -8.42
CA ASP A 6 -27.18 -6.40 -9.71
C ASP A 6 -26.37 -5.19 -10.13
N LEU A 7 -26.86 -3.98 -9.83
CA LEU A 7 -26.15 -2.75 -10.11
C LEU A 7 -24.86 -2.64 -9.29
N VAL A 8 -24.91 -3.02 -8.01
CA VAL A 8 -23.73 -3.06 -7.15
C VAL A 8 -22.71 -4.05 -7.69
N SER A 9 -23.16 -5.24 -8.09
CA SER A 9 -22.29 -6.27 -8.65
C SER A 9 -21.61 -5.82 -9.95
N VAL A 10 -22.34 -5.14 -10.83
CA VAL A 10 -21.78 -4.59 -12.06
C VAL A 10 -20.79 -3.49 -11.77
N HIS A 11 -21.12 -2.64 -10.81
CA HIS A 11 -20.22 -1.55 -10.39
C HIS A 11 -18.93 -2.11 -9.81
N GLU A 12 -19.00 -3.14 -8.98
CA GLU A 12 -17.83 -3.82 -8.43
C GLU A 12 -16.96 -4.44 -9.53
N ARG A 13 -17.59 -5.07 -10.53
CA ARG A 13 -16.84 -5.65 -11.65
C ARG A 13 -16.11 -4.61 -12.46
N ILE A 14 -16.70 -3.42 -12.66
CA ILE A 14 -16.04 -2.30 -13.31
C ILE A 14 -14.87 -1.83 -12.47
N ALA A 15 -15.06 -1.73 -11.15
CA ALA A 15 -14.01 -1.33 -10.21
C ALA A 15 -12.88 -2.36 -10.13
N THR A 16 -13.17 -3.68 -10.28
CA THR A 16 -12.15 -4.73 -10.20
C THR A 16 -11.18 -4.74 -11.38
N ASN A 17 -11.49 -4.00 -12.46
CA ASN A 17 -10.53 -3.80 -13.55
C ASN A 17 -9.42 -2.83 -13.17
N LYS A 18 -9.60 -2.05 -12.10
CA LYS A 18 -8.60 -1.14 -11.60
C LYS A 18 -7.67 -1.85 -10.64
N LYS A 19 -6.39 -1.52 -10.72
CA LYS A 19 -5.42 -2.01 -9.76
C LYS A 19 -5.64 -1.36 -8.40
N ILE A 20 -5.45 -2.14 -7.35
CA ILE A 20 -5.67 -1.69 -5.97
C ILE A 20 -4.36 -1.20 -5.37
N VAL A 21 -4.44 -0.06 -4.72
CA VAL A 21 -3.36 0.49 -3.87
C VAL A 21 -3.94 0.58 -2.46
N SER A 22 -3.30 -0.06 -1.49
CA SER A 22 -3.74 0.05 -0.10
C SER A 22 -2.78 0.90 0.73
N ILE A 23 -3.35 1.60 1.69
CA ILE A 23 -2.64 2.40 2.67
C ILE A 23 -2.97 1.84 4.04
N VAL A 24 -1.94 1.45 4.78
CA VAL A 24 -2.10 0.83 6.10
C VAL A 24 -1.35 1.67 7.13
N ASP A 25 -2.09 2.30 8.03
CA ASP A 25 -1.54 3.14 9.09
C ASP A 25 -2.59 3.21 10.21
N ASP A 26 -2.18 3.01 11.45
CA ASP A 26 -3.12 3.06 12.58
C ASP A 26 -3.65 4.47 12.87
N GLU A 27 -3.04 5.50 12.29
CA GLU A 27 -3.51 6.88 12.39
C GLU A 27 -4.50 7.20 11.27
N ILE A 28 -5.76 7.41 11.62
CA ILE A 28 -6.85 7.68 10.67
C ILE A 28 -6.56 8.92 9.82
N ASP A 29 -6.04 9.97 10.44
CA ASP A 29 -5.74 11.23 9.73
C ASP A 29 -4.72 11.02 8.60
N ILE A 30 -3.76 10.15 8.81
CA ILE A 30 -2.73 9.85 7.81
C ILE A 30 -3.34 9.08 6.64
N THR A 31 -4.14 8.05 6.91
CA THR A 31 -4.77 7.29 5.82
C THR A 31 -5.73 8.16 5.00
N VAL A 32 -6.50 9.02 5.64
CA VAL A 32 -7.40 9.94 4.94
C VAL A 32 -6.60 10.91 4.05
N LEU A 33 -5.54 11.48 4.60
CA LEU A 33 -4.68 12.41 3.85
C LEU A 33 -4.06 11.74 2.62
N PHE A 34 -3.49 10.57 2.82
CA PHE A 34 -2.82 9.84 1.74
C PHE A 34 -3.81 9.38 0.67
N GLU A 35 -4.95 8.85 1.09
CA GLU A 35 -5.98 8.40 0.14
C GLU A 35 -6.47 9.55 -0.72
N ASN A 36 -6.80 10.69 -0.10
CA ASN A 36 -7.26 11.86 -0.83
C ASN A 36 -6.20 12.37 -1.81
N ALA A 37 -4.95 12.41 -1.38
CA ALA A 37 -3.85 12.89 -2.21
C ALA A 37 -3.62 11.99 -3.43
N ILE A 38 -3.61 10.68 -3.21
CA ILE A 38 -3.37 9.71 -4.29
C ILE A 38 -4.56 9.70 -5.26
N CYS A 39 -5.79 9.72 -4.75
CA CYS A 39 -6.99 9.74 -5.59
C CYS A 39 -7.08 11.02 -6.44
N ALA A 40 -6.64 12.16 -5.91
CA ALA A 40 -6.67 13.42 -6.65
C ALA A 40 -5.63 13.47 -7.77
N ASP A 41 -4.54 12.75 -7.63
CA ASP A 41 -3.38 12.86 -8.52
C ASP A 41 -3.28 11.70 -9.54
N ILE A 42 -3.75 10.52 -9.18
CA ILE A 42 -3.59 9.31 -9.99
C ILE A 42 -4.96 8.73 -10.33
N THR A 43 -5.22 8.58 -11.62
CA THR A 43 -6.45 7.96 -12.13
C THR A 43 -6.21 6.50 -12.47
N GLY A 44 -7.28 5.73 -12.59
CA GLY A 44 -7.20 4.34 -13.03
C GLY A 44 -6.84 3.34 -11.95
N ILE A 45 -6.74 3.77 -10.70
CA ILE A 45 -6.49 2.90 -9.56
C ILE A 45 -7.62 3.00 -8.54
N SER A 46 -7.74 1.97 -7.73
CA SER A 46 -8.67 1.93 -6.59
C SER A 46 -7.84 2.02 -5.31
N VAL A 47 -8.04 3.05 -4.51
CA VAL A 47 -7.30 3.25 -3.26
C VAL A 47 -8.17 2.82 -2.09
N VAL A 48 -7.63 1.97 -1.23
CA VAL A 48 -8.30 1.50 -0.01
C VAL A 48 -7.41 1.78 1.19
N SER A 49 -8.02 2.18 2.30
CA SER A 49 -7.30 2.53 3.52
C SER A 49 -7.69 1.60 4.66
N PHE A 50 -6.72 1.23 5.45
CA PHE A 50 -6.91 0.39 6.62
C PHE A 50 -6.17 0.97 7.81
N ASN A 51 -6.82 0.95 8.97
CA ASN A 51 -6.19 1.37 10.22
C ASN A 51 -5.83 0.16 11.10
N ASP A 52 -6.05 -1.04 10.61
CA ASP A 52 -5.73 -2.31 11.26
C ASP A 52 -4.98 -3.20 10.26
N PRO A 53 -3.73 -3.60 10.57
CA PRO A 53 -2.93 -4.40 9.62
C PRO A 53 -3.50 -5.79 9.37
N GLY A 54 -4.22 -6.37 10.35
CA GLY A 54 -4.86 -7.68 10.17
C GLY A 54 -5.97 -7.62 9.12
N ILE A 55 -6.79 -6.58 9.18
CA ILE A 55 -7.87 -6.36 8.19
C ILE A 55 -7.26 -6.07 6.82
N ALA A 56 -6.19 -5.29 6.78
CA ALA A 56 -5.47 -5.00 5.53
C ALA A 56 -4.94 -6.27 4.88
N LEU A 57 -4.35 -7.15 5.67
CA LEU A 57 -3.81 -8.42 5.18
C LEU A 57 -4.91 -9.34 4.67
N GLU A 58 -6.03 -9.39 5.36
CA GLU A 58 -7.19 -10.18 4.92
C GLU A 58 -7.71 -9.71 3.57
N HIS A 59 -7.87 -8.40 3.41
CA HIS A 59 -8.30 -7.82 2.13
C HIS A 59 -7.30 -8.12 1.03
N PHE A 60 -6.01 -7.96 1.32
CA PHE A 60 -4.95 -8.29 0.38
C PHE A 60 -5.01 -9.75 -0.04
N SER A 61 -5.15 -10.65 0.92
CA SER A 61 -5.19 -12.09 0.67
C SER A 61 -6.31 -12.47 -0.29
N LYS A 62 -7.47 -11.84 -0.15
CA LYS A 62 -8.64 -12.10 -1.00
C LYS A 62 -8.52 -11.47 -2.40
N ASN A 63 -7.68 -10.46 -2.57
CA ASN A 63 -7.60 -9.67 -3.79
C ASN A 63 -6.17 -9.56 -4.34
N LYS A 64 -5.29 -10.45 -3.97
CA LYS A 64 -3.84 -10.32 -4.18
C LYS A 64 -3.44 -10.11 -5.65
N HIS A 65 -4.19 -10.67 -6.58
CA HIS A 65 -3.87 -10.54 -8.01
C HIS A 65 -4.35 -9.21 -8.61
N ALA A 66 -5.22 -8.51 -7.90
CA ALA A 66 -5.70 -7.20 -8.32
C ALA A 66 -4.86 -6.05 -7.73
N TYR A 67 -3.97 -6.35 -6.79
CA TYR A 67 -3.16 -5.33 -6.12
C TYR A 67 -1.96 -4.89 -6.95
N ALA A 68 -1.69 -3.59 -6.92
CA ALA A 68 -0.49 -3.00 -7.49
C ALA A 68 0.54 -2.64 -6.41
N LEU A 69 0.07 -2.15 -5.25
CA LEU A 69 0.95 -1.58 -4.24
C LEU A 69 0.32 -1.65 -2.86
N VAL A 70 1.13 -1.98 -1.86
CA VAL A 70 0.78 -1.86 -0.44
C VAL A 70 1.73 -0.85 0.21
N ILE A 71 1.16 0.21 0.77
CA ILE A 71 1.88 1.24 1.53
C ILE A 71 1.59 0.99 3.01
N SER A 72 2.62 0.83 3.82
CA SER A 72 2.44 0.55 5.24
C SER A 72 3.30 1.44 6.12
N ASP A 73 2.72 1.90 7.23
CA ASP A 73 3.50 2.44 8.34
C ASP A 73 4.32 1.32 8.98
N MET A 74 5.43 1.67 9.61
CA MET A 74 6.31 0.70 10.23
C MET A 74 5.79 0.21 11.57
N ARG A 75 5.32 1.13 12.42
CA ARG A 75 4.89 0.80 13.78
C ARG A 75 3.39 0.89 13.92
N MET A 76 2.77 -0.25 14.11
CA MET A 76 1.33 -0.39 14.33
C MET A 76 1.09 -1.45 15.40
N PRO A 77 0.00 -1.32 16.17
CA PRO A 77 -0.36 -2.38 17.13
C PRO A 77 -0.59 -3.72 16.44
N ASN A 78 -0.26 -4.80 17.13
CA ASN A 78 -0.48 -6.20 16.73
C ASN A 78 0.43 -6.70 15.61
N MET A 79 0.62 -5.95 14.56
CA MET A 79 1.48 -6.34 13.45
C MET A 79 2.17 -5.10 12.89
N GLY A 80 3.49 -5.08 12.90
CA GLY A 80 4.25 -3.98 12.31
C GLY A 80 4.29 -4.05 10.79
N GLY A 81 4.71 -2.95 10.19
CA GLY A 81 4.79 -2.85 8.73
C GLY A 81 5.75 -3.83 8.08
N LEU A 82 6.88 -4.12 8.74
CA LEU A 82 7.83 -5.09 8.21
C LEU A 82 7.20 -6.48 8.10
N ALA A 83 6.50 -6.91 9.15
CA ALA A 83 5.81 -8.20 9.14
C ALA A 83 4.69 -8.23 8.11
N LEU A 84 3.92 -7.15 8.00
CA LEU A 84 2.85 -7.06 7.01
C LEU A 84 3.38 -7.18 5.60
N LEU A 85 4.40 -6.40 5.25
CA LEU A 85 4.95 -6.41 3.89
C LEU A 85 5.62 -7.74 3.55
N ASN A 86 6.21 -8.41 4.53
CA ASN A 86 6.73 -9.75 4.32
C ASN A 86 5.63 -10.74 3.96
N LYS A 87 4.51 -10.71 4.69
CA LYS A 87 3.36 -11.57 4.40
C LYS A 87 2.74 -11.26 3.04
N VAL A 88 2.69 -9.99 2.68
CA VAL A 88 2.22 -9.56 1.36
C VAL A 88 3.07 -10.19 0.25
N LYS A 89 4.38 -10.12 0.38
CA LYS A 89 5.30 -10.68 -0.62
C LYS A 89 5.25 -12.21 -0.67
N GLU A 90 5.00 -12.86 0.46
CA GLU A 90 4.79 -14.31 0.48
C GLU A 90 3.56 -14.73 -0.33
N LEU A 91 2.48 -13.93 -0.24
CA LEU A 91 1.22 -14.21 -0.93
C LEU A 91 1.26 -13.83 -2.42
N ASN A 92 1.96 -12.76 -2.76
CA ASN A 92 2.13 -12.33 -4.15
C ASN A 92 3.43 -11.52 -4.31
N PRO A 93 4.52 -12.17 -4.75
CA PRO A 93 5.82 -11.49 -4.87
C PRO A 93 5.86 -10.39 -5.93
N LYS A 94 4.87 -10.29 -6.79
CA LYS A 94 4.82 -9.28 -7.86
C LYS A 94 4.28 -7.94 -7.40
N VAL A 95 3.61 -7.88 -6.23
CA VAL A 95 3.04 -6.64 -5.76
C VAL A 95 4.14 -5.71 -5.24
N ARG A 96 3.99 -4.42 -5.49
CA ARG A 96 4.93 -3.42 -4.98
C ARG A 96 4.66 -3.15 -3.51
N THR A 97 5.71 -2.85 -2.77
CA THR A 97 5.63 -2.54 -1.34
C THR A 97 6.37 -1.25 -1.04
N MET A 98 5.78 -0.45 -0.15
CA MET A 98 6.40 0.79 0.30
C MET A 98 6.20 0.95 1.80
N LEU A 99 7.30 1.26 2.51
CA LEU A 99 7.28 1.51 3.94
C LEU A 99 7.38 3.02 4.20
N VAL A 100 6.52 3.54 5.06
CA VAL A 100 6.52 4.96 5.46
C VAL A 100 6.59 5.02 6.97
N SER A 101 7.58 5.72 7.54
CA SER A 101 7.73 5.74 8.97
C SER A 101 8.34 7.04 9.48
N ALA A 102 7.96 7.42 10.71
CA ALA A 102 8.59 8.52 11.44
C ALA A 102 9.90 8.09 12.10
N TYR A 103 10.23 6.82 12.07
CA TYR A 103 11.39 6.26 12.76
C TYR A 103 12.55 6.04 11.81
N ASP A 104 13.76 6.10 12.36
CA ASP A 104 14.98 5.81 11.61
C ASP A 104 15.06 4.32 11.28
N PHE A 105 15.17 4.00 10.01
CA PHE A 105 15.28 2.63 9.52
C PHE A 105 16.71 2.09 9.59
N HIS A 106 17.69 2.97 9.59
CA HIS A 106 19.07 2.63 9.24
C HIS A 106 19.73 1.66 10.20
N ASN A 107 19.27 1.59 11.44
CA ASN A 107 19.84 0.71 12.45
C ASN A 107 19.00 -0.54 12.70
N ASN A 108 18.03 -0.83 11.85
CA ASN A 108 17.16 -1.98 11.99
C ASN A 108 17.66 -3.11 11.08
N PRO A 109 18.17 -4.22 11.65
CA PRO A 109 18.73 -5.30 10.83
C PRO A 109 17.67 -6.04 9.99
N ILE A 110 16.43 -6.10 10.46
CA ILE A 110 15.34 -6.71 9.68
C ILE A 110 15.00 -5.85 8.48
N PHE A 111 14.95 -4.53 8.66
CA PHE A 111 14.71 -3.59 7.56
C PHE A 111 15.77 -3.75 6.48
N GLU A 112 17.04 -3.77 6.87
CA GLU A 112 18.16 -3.95 5.93
C GLU A 112 18.04 -5.24 5.15
N LYS A 113 17.74 -6.33 5.85
CA LYS A 113 17.55 -7.64 5.25
C LYS A 113 16.40 -7.63 4.23
N TYR A 114 15.26 -7.06 4.61
CA TYR A 114 14.08 -7.01 3.75
C TYR A 114 14.29 -6.11 2.54
N LEU A 115 15.05 -5.04 2.70
CA LEU A 115 15.41 -4.17 1.59
C LEU A 115 16.27 -4.93 0.57
N GLN A 116 17.28 -5.66 1.04
CA GLN A 116 18.15 -6.45 0.19
C GLN A 116 17.41 -7.58 -0.52
N GLN A 117 16.44 -8.18 0.14
CA GLN A 117 15.65 -9.28 -0.42
C GLN A 117 14.51 -8.82 -1.33
N GLY A 118 14.28 -7.51 -1.46
CA GLY A 118 13.21 -6.97 -2.28
C GLY A 118 11.83 -7.06 -1.64
N ILE A 119 11.74 -7.38 -0.36
CA ILE A 119 10.48 -7.40 0.39
C ILE A 119 9.97 -5.96 0.57
N ILE A 120 10.88 -5.02 0.79
CA ILE A 120 10.60 -3.59 0.78
C ILE A 120 11.23 -3.01 -0.48
N GLU A 121 10.40 -2.53 -1.40
CA GLU A 121 10.89 -1.99 -2.66
C GLU A 121 11.17 -0.50 -2.59
N SER A 122 10.42 0.23 -1.77
CA SER A 122 10.68 1.63 -1.54
C SER A 122 10.33 2.00 -0.10
N PHE A 123 10.95 3.06 0.39
CA PHE A 123 10.68 3.54 1.73
C PHE A 123 10.86 5.05 1.77
N THR A 124 10.20 5.68 2.74
CA THR A 124 10.32 7.11 2.96
C THR A 124 10.05 7.45 4.43
N GLU A 125 10.63 8.55 4.89
CA GLU A 125 10.44 9.04 6.25
C GLU A 125 9.29 10.03 6.31
N LYS A 126 8.57 10.02 7.43
CA LYS A 126 7.57 11.05 7.75
C LYS A 126 8.27 12.27 8.35
N PRO A 127 7.77 13.49 8.14
CA PRO A 127 6.62 13.83 7.29
C PRO A 127 6.99 13.79 5.81
N ILE A 128 6.13 13.15 5.02
CA ILE A 128 6.33 13.08 3.58
C ILE A 128 5.51 14.17 2.89
N ARG A 129 6.11 14.83 1.91
CA ARG A 129 5.39 15.78 1.06
C ARG A 129 4.44 15.04 0.14
N ILE A 130 3.25 15.60 -0.09
CA ILE A 130 2.21 14.96 -0.89
C ILE A 130 2.68 14.67 -2.31
N ASN A 131 3.37 15.61 -2.95
CA ASN A 131 3.88 15.39 -4.30
C ASN A 131 4.92 14.26 -4.33
N ARG A 132 5.72 14.12 -3.29
CA ARG A 132 6.71 13.04 -3.18
C ARG A 132 6.02 11.69 -3.01
N LEU A 133 4.98 11.63 -2.18
CA LEU A 133 4.17 10.42 -2.01
C LEU A 133 3.58 9.97 -3.34
N CYS A 134 2.92 10.88 -4.05
CA CYS A 134 2.30 10.58 -5.33
C CYS A 134 3.32 10.16 -6.39
N GLN A 135 4.48 10.79 -6.40
CA GLN A 135 5.57 10.39 -7.28
C GLN A 135 6.02 8.95 -7.02
N LYS A 136 6.20 8.60 -5.74
CA LYS A 136 6.61 7.23 -5.37
C LYS A 136 5.55 6.19 -5.72
N VAL A 137 4.28 6.54 -5.62
CA VAL A 137 3.18 5.65 -6.02
C VAL A 137 3.23 5.38 -7.52
N ARG A 138 3.52 6.40 -8.33
CA ARG A 138 3.64 6.25 -9.79
C ARG A 138 4.90 5.52 -10.22
N ASP A 139 6.01 5.71 -9.50
CA ASP A 139 7.31 5.23 -9.94
C ASP A 139 7.37 3.72 -9.97
N ARG A 140 7.90 3.20 -11.08
CA ARG A 140 8.24 1.79 -11.20
C ARG A 140 9.69 1.62 -10.77
N LYS A 141 10.03 0.40 -10.36
CA LYS A 141 11.36 0.07 -9.88
C LYS A 141 12.50 0.48 -10.83
N GLY A 142 12.25 0.45 -12.14
CA GLY A 142 13.24 0.85 -13.14
C GLY A 142 13.42 2.35 -13.27
N GLU A 143 12.43 3.14 -12.87
CA GLU A 143 12.45 4.60 -12.99
C GLU A 143 13.21 5.27 -11.85
N GLU A 144 13.25 4.64 -10.69
CA GLU A 144 14.00 5.15 -9.54
C GLU A 144 15.51 5.19 -9.79
N LYS A 145 16.00 4.34 -10.65
CA LYS A 145 17.44 4.25 -10.93
C LYS A 145 17.94 5.29 -11.92
N SER A 146 17.05 5.97 -12.63
CA SER A 146 17.42 6.98 -13.61
C SER A 146 17.66 8.35 -12.97
N ASN A 147 17.38 8.49 -11.70
CA ASN A 147 17.62 9.71 -10.95
C ASN A 147 18.83 9.54 -10.03
#